data_79e81979edbb196c161f534d92256ce4
#
_entry.id   79e81979edbb196c161f534d92256ce4
#
_cell.length_a   1.000
_cell.length_b   1.000
_cell.length_c   1.000
_cell.angle_alpha   90.00
_cell.angle_beta   90.00
_cell.angle_gamma   90.00
#
_symmetry.space_group_name_H-M   'P 1'
#
loop_
_entity.id
_entity.type
_entity.pdbx_description
1 polymer ?
#
loop_
_entity_poly.entity_id
_entity_poly.type
_entity_poly.pdbx_seq_one_letter_code
_entity_poly.pdbx_strand_id
1 'polypeptide(L)'
;MPYLTIHGRLGRASLFGGIPLGIAIWYTIKIFRMDDQELLRSALDPVLALSDIPFLVLFAFIGFALMQSLVQLLLCVRILPHKSLGRKWFPVLAGTMFLYDLIFLLAFYPAPGMNDTVFMMDNPKYAGVQFPWLYSLIYGYGAEAARKLFGTREVSIFILSCLQLAVISAVLTRFSFWVKEHVDENAGYILYLYFLLFPMSGNYAIAAVRDGLFSAALLVWMWLFITKRKEKWERGRYILLTAAALGLMLLRSNGAAAAVLMAAFLMYHN
;
A
#
# COMPACT_ATOMS: atom_id res chain seq x y z
N MET A 1 -2.30 -16.43 31.96
CA MET A 1 -1.09 -15.85 31.33
C MET A 1 -1.32 -15.31 29.89
N PRO A 2 -2.49 -14.82 29.48
CA PRO A 2 -2.67 -14.25 28.14
C PRO A 2 -2.12 -12.81 28.01
N TYR A 3 -2.05 -12.05 29.09
CA TYR A 3 -1.57 -10.66 29.07
C TYR A 3 -0.10 -10.50 28.64
N LEU A 4 0.81 -11.36 29.08
CA LEU A 4 2.23 -11.31 28.73
C LEU A 4 2.48 -11.61 27.23
N THR A 5 1.65 -12.44 26.61
CA THR A 5 1.75 -12.74 25.17
C THR A 5 1.24 -11.61 24.29
N ILE A 6 0.23 -10.84 24.75
CA ILE A 6 -0.30 -9.66 24.03
C ILE A 6 0.74 -8.54 24.08
N HIS A 7 1.30 -8.20 25.25
CA HIS A 7 2.33 -7.16 25.37
C HIS A 7 3.57 -7.46 24.54
N GLY A 8 4.03 -8.71 24.49
CA GLY A 8 5.17 -9.11 23.66
C GLY A 8 4.91 -9.03 22.14
N ARG A 9 3.65 -9.25 21.69
CA ARG A 9 3.26 -9.10 20.28
C ARG A 9 3.10 -7.63 19.90
N LEU A 10 2.54 -6.81 20.79
CA LEU A 10 2.37 -5.37 20.61
C LEU A 10 3.72 -4.66 20.58
N GLY A 11 4.64 -5.00 21.48
CA GLY A 11 5.99 -4.45 21.46
C GLY A 11 6.74 -4.73 20.15
N ARG A 12 6.57 -5.94 19.59
CA ARG A 12 7.14 -6.29 18.28
C ARG A 12 6.48 -5.51 17.14
N ALA A 13 5.16 -5.36 17.12
CA ALA A 13 4.46 -4.57 16.11
C ALA A 13 4.89 -3.10 16.17
N SER A 14 5.02 -2.53 17.36
CA SER A 14 5.48 -1.16 17.56
C SER A 14 6.95 -0.97 17.13
N LEU A 15 7.78 -1.98 17.31
CA LEU A 15 9.17 -1.96 16.89
C LEU A 15 9.30 -2.01 15.36
N PHE A 16 8.59 -2.92 14.71
CA PHE A 16 8.64 -3.07 13.24
C PHE A 16 7.91 -1.97 12.48
N GLY A 17 6.87 -1.37 13.05
CA GLY A 17 6.14 -0.26 12.43
C GLY A 17 6.65 1.11 12.85
N GLY A 18 7.01 1.29 14.12
CA GLY A 18 7.39 2.58 14.69
C GLY A 18 8.78 3.05 14.28
N ILE A 19 9.77 2.16 14.22
CA ILE A 19 11.13 2.54 13.80
C ILE A 19 11.15 3.07 12.36
N PRO A 20 10.60 2.35 11.36
CA PRO A 20 10.51 2.88 10.00
C PRO A 20 9.71 4.18 9.90
N LEU A 21 8.63 4.32 10.67
CA LEU A 21 7.84 5.55 10.71
C LEU A 21 8.69 6.73 11.20
N GLY A 22 9.42 6.56 12.28
CA GLY A 22 10.30 7.61 12.81
C GLY A 22 11.40 8.01 11.83
N ILE A 23 12.04 7.02 11.19
CA ILE A 23 13.03 7.27 10.14
C ILE A 23 12.40 8.04 8.97
N ALA A 24 11.21 7.65 8.51
CA ALA A 24 10.50 8.35 7.45
C ALA A 24 10.17 9.81 7.82
N ILE A 25 9.75 10.06 9.06
CA ILE A 25 9.50 11.42 9.57
C ILE A 25 10.79 12.26 9.53
N TRP A 26 11.90 11.70 9.99
CA TRP A 26 13.19 12.41 9.94
C TRP A 26 13.59 12.77 8.51
N TYR A 27 13.54 11.81 7.58
CA TYR A 27 13.84 12.08 6.18
C TYR A 27 12.92 13.13 5.57
N THR A 28 11.64 13.09 5.88
CA THR A 28 10.68 14.10 5.42
C THR A 28 11.09 15.49 5.92
N ILE A 29 11.40 15.64 7.21
CA ILE A 29 11.84 16.90 7.79
C ILE A 29 13.16 17.38 7.16
N LYS A 30 14.10 16.46 6.91
CA LYS A 30 15.37 16.77 6.29
C LYS A 30 15.17 17.29 4.86
N ILE A 31 14.36 16.61 4.05
CA ILE A 31 14.03 17.01 2.68
C ILE A 31 13.38 18.39 2.64
N PHE A 32 12.43 18.68 3.53
CA PHE A 32 11.77 19.99 3.61
C PHE A 32 12.69 21.15 4.02
N ARG A 33 13.85 20.84 4.59
CA ARG A 33 14.86 21.85 4.98
C ARG A 33 15.96 22.04 3.95
N MET A 34 16.04 21.19 2.94
CA MET A 34 17.03 21.30 1.85
C MET A 34 16.56 22.35 0.83
N ASP A 35 17.49 23.14 0.32
CA ASP A 35 17.21 23.98 -0.85
C ASP A 35 17.22 23.14 -2.13
N ASP A 36 16.75 23.71 -3.25
CA ASP A 36 16.63 22.99 -4.52
C ASP A 36 17.98 22.48 -5.05
N GLN A 37 19.09 23.15 -4.75
CA GLN A 37 20.43 22.74 -5.18
C GLN A 37 20.98 21.60 -4.32
N GLU A 38 20.73 21.62 -3.02
CA GLU A 38 21.08 20.52 -2.12
C GLU A 38 20.24 19.28 -2.44
N LEU A 39 18.96 19.44 -2.81
CA LEU A 39 18.07 18.36 -3.20
C LEU A 39 18.57 17.64 -4.48
N LEU A 40 19.03 18.41 -5.48
CA LEU A 40 19.62 17.87 -6.70
C LEU A 40 20.94 17.14 -6.42
N ARG A 41 21.78 17.65 -5.54
CA ARG A 41 23.02 16.97 -5.13
C ARG A 41 22.73 15.69 -4.35
N SER A 42 21.76 15.70 -3.45
CA SER A 42 21.38 14.54 -2.64
C SER A 42 20.74 13.41 -3.45
N ALA A 43 20.23 13.70 -4.66
CA ALA A 43 19.73 12.66 -5.57
C ALA A 43 20.87 11.82 -6.19
N LEU A 44 22.11 12.31 -6.14
CA LEU A 44 23.30 11.68 -6.71
C LEU A 44 24.23 11.05 -5.66
N ASP A 45 24.14 11.50 -4.38
CA ASP A 45 24.95 10.99 -3.28
C ASP A 45 24.11 10.24 -2.23
N PRO A 46 24.66 9.23 -1.54
CA PRO A 46 23.94 8.56 -0.45
C PRO A 46 23.62 9.56 0.65
N VAL A 47 22.34 9.76 0.87
CA VAL A 47 21.71 10.79 1.70
C VAL A 47 22.03 10.68 3.20
N LEU A 48 22.81 9.68 3.63
CA LEU A 48 23.18 9.42 5.02
C LEU A 48 24.57 9.98 5.34
N ALA A 49 24.59 11.11 6.02
CA ALA A 49 25.79 11.59 6.69
C ALA A 49 25.92 10.96 8.10
N LEU A 50 27.14 10.78 8.57
CA LEU A 50 27.41 10.31 9.95
C LEU A 50 26.73 11.21 11.00
N SER A 51 26.57 12.52 10.71
CA SER A 51 25.84 13.49 11.52
C SER A 51 24.34 13.20 11.65
N ASP A 52 23.75 12.39 10.77
CA ASP A 52 22.33 12.04 10.80
C ASP A 52 22.01 10.92 11.80
N ILE A 53 23.02 10.13 12.19
CA ILE A 53 22.83 8.97 13.07
C ILE A 53 22.13 9.30 14.38
N PRO A 54 22.52 10.35 15.15
CA PRO A 54 21.82 10.70 16.37
C PRO A 54 20.35 11.05 16.16
N PHE A 55 20.04 11.74 15.05
CA PHE A 55 18.66 12.09 14.69
C PHE A 55 17.87 10.87 14.27
N LEU A 56 18.45 9.96 13.48
CA LEU A 56 17.82 8.69 13.10
C LEU A 56 17.46 7.86 14.33
N VAL A 57 18.36 7.75 15.30
CA VAL A 57 18.09 7.04 16.56
C VAL A 57 16.98 7.71 17.34
N LEU A 58 17.04 9.05 17.49
CA LEU A 58 16.01 9.82 18.19
C LEU A 58 14.64 9.65 17.53
N PHE A 59 14.56 9.83 16.23
CA PHE A 59 13.28 9.71 15.50
C PHE A 59 12.77 8.28 15.42
N ALA A 60 13.64 7.28 15.35
CA ALA A 60 13.26 5.87 15.47
C ALA A 60 12.63 5.60 16.84
N PHE A 61 13.17 6.16 17.93
CA PHE A 61 12.59 6.05 19.26
C PHE A 61 11.25 6.78 19.37
N ILE A 62 11.14 8.01 18.82
CA ILE A 62 9.88 8.77 18.75
C ILE A 62 8.82 7.99 17.98
N GLY A 63 9.16 7.45 16.82
CA GLY A 63 8.26 6.63 16.00
C GLY A 63 7.80 5.36 16.73
N PHE A 64 8.71 4.70 17.44
CA PHE A 64 8.37 3.57 18.32
C PHE A 64 7.38 3.98 19.42
N ALA A 65 7.65 5.06 20.13
CA ALA A 65 6.79 5.55 21.21
C ALA A 65 5.40 5.98 20.70
N LEU A 66 5.34 6.67 19.56
CA LEU A 66 4.08 7.05 18.89
C LEU A 66 3.27 5.82 18.49
N MET A 67 3.91 4.83 17.86
CA MET A 67 3.22 3.59 17.48
C MET A 67 2.74 2.81 18.69
N GLN A 68 3.55 2.74 19.76
CA GLN A 68 3.17 2.10 21.02
C GLN A 68 1.94 2.78 21.65
N SER A 69 1.95 4.12 21.70
CA SER A 69 0.83 4.92 22.23
C SER A 69 -0.42 4.75 21.38
N LEU A 70 -0.27 4.79 20.05
CA LEU A 70 -1.37 4.57 19.12
C LEU A 70 -2.00 3.20 19.30
N VAL A 71 -1.19 2.15 19.36
CA VAL A 71 -1.67 0.77 19.58
C VAL A 71 -2.40 0.65 20.92
N GLN A 72 -1.87 1.25 21.99
CA GLN A 72 -2.52 1.26 23.29
C GLN A 72 -3.87 2.01 23.24
N LEU A 73 -3.91 3.19 22.60
CA LEU A 73 -5.12 3.96 22.41
C LEU A 73 -6.19 3.14 21.65
N LEU A 74 -5.79 2.50 20.54
CA LEU A 74 -6.66 1.66 19.73
C LEU A 74 -7.27 0.48 20.52
N LEU A 75 -6.51 -0.09 21.44
CA LEU A 75 -6.99 -1.17 22.31
C LEU A 75 -7.91 -0.68 23.44
N CYS A 76 -7.75 0.57 23.89
CA CYS A 76 -8.57 1.16 24.94
C CYS A 76 -9.90 1.73 24.43
N VAL A 77 -9.97 2.15 23.16
CA VAL A 77 -11.17 2.78 22.60
C VAL A 77 -12.14 1.73 22.05
N ARG A 78 -13.28 1.55 22.71
CA ARG A 78 -14.41 0.78 22.15
C ARG A 78 -15.25 1.69 21.26
N ILE A 79 -15.08 1.57 19.93
CA ILE A 79 -15.72 2.49 18.97
C ILE A 79 -17.16 2.10 18.63
N LEU A 80 -17.56 0.83 18.78
CA LEU A 80 -18.86 0.37 18.34
C LEU A 80 -19.58 -0.53 19.37
N PRO A 81 -20.93 -0.48 19.38
CA PRO A 81 -21.73 -1.33 20.25
C PRO A 81 -21.70 -2.80 19.80
N HIS A 82 -21.92 -3.66 20.72
CA HIS A 82 -21.88 -5.12 20.83
C HIS A 82 -22.25 -6.01 19.63
N LYS A 83 -22.68 -5.49 18.47
CA LYS A 83 -23.05 -6.33 17.32
C LYS A 83 -22.00 -6.28 16.22
N SER A 84 -21.13 -7.27 16.21
CA SER A 84 -20.11 -7.43 15.20
C SER A 84 -20.71 -7.49 13.79
N LEU A 85 -20.20 -6.63 12.88
CA LEU A 85 -20.56 -6.67 11.47
C LEU A 85 -20.01 -7.96 10.83
N GLY A 86 -20.89 -8.86 10.41
CA GLY A 86 -20.52 -10.11 9.74
C GLY A 86 -19.97 -9.87 8.32
N ARG A 87 -19.41 -10.91 7.71
CA ARG A 87 -18.85 -10.87 6.34
C ARG A 87 -19.82 -10.39 5.26
N LYS A 88 -21.13 -10.51 5.50
CA LYS A 88 -22.18 -10.00 4.59
C LYS A 88 -22.11 -8.48 4.37
N TRP A 89 -21.49 -7.74 5.28
CA TRP A 89 -21.32 -6.30 5.18
C TRP A 89 -20.10 -5.88 4.33
N PHE A 90 -19.28 -6.83 3.93
CA PHE A 90 -18.11 -6.56 3.09
C PHE A 90 -18.43 -5.77 1.81
N PRO A 91 -19.42 -6.17 0.98
CA PRO A 91 -19.73 -5.41 -0.24
C PRO A 91 -20.22 -3.98 0.06
N VAL A 92 -20.98 -3.81 1.14
CA VAL A 92 -21.50 -2.49 1.55
C VAL A 92 -20.34 -1.58 1.94
N LEU A 93 -19.43 -2.05 2.79
CA LEU A 93 -18.30 -1.25 3.25
C LEU A 93 -17.28 -0.98 2.12
N ALA A 94 -17.00 -1.97 1.27
CA ALA A 94 -16.16 -1.75 0.09
C ALA A 94 -16.80 -0.75 -0.88
N GLY A 95 -18.12 -0.85 -1.09
CA GLY A 95 -18.90 0.11 -1.88
C GLY A 95 -18.89 1.52 -1.28
N THR A 96 -19.00 1.64 0.06
CA THR A 96 -18.92 2.94 0.74
C THR A 96 -17.55 3.60 0.52
N MET A 97 -16.46 2.85 0.67
CA MET A 97 -15.11 3.36 0.43
C MET A 97 -14.94 3.77 -1.04
N PHE A 98 -15.39 2.93 -1.97
CA PHE A 98 -15.37 3.23 -3.39
C PHE A 98 -16.15 4.53 -3.72
N LEU A 99 -17.38 4.65 -3.23
CA LEU A 99 -18.23 5.82 -3.50
C LEU A 99 -17.69 7.10 -2.86
N TYR A 100 -17.12 7.01 -1.67
CA TYR A 100 -16.48 8.13 -1.00
C TYR A 100 -15.32 8.69 -1.84
N ASP A 101 -14.40 7.83 -2.26
CA ASP A 101 -13.24 8.25 -3.06
C ASP A 101 -13.62 8.57 -4.51
N LEU A 102 -14.71 7.99 -5.05
CA LEU A 102 -15.23 8.32 -6.38
C LEU A 102 -15.64 9.78 -6.49
N ILE A 103 -16.13 10.39 -5.40
CA ILE A 103 -16.48 11.84 -5.39
C ILE A 103 -15.22 12.65 -5.69
N PHE A 104 -14.08 12.30 -5.10
CA PHE A 104 -12.81 12.97 -5.36
C PHE A 104 -12.29 12.66 -6.78
N LEU A 105 -12.42 11.41 -7.24
CA LEU A 105 -12.05 11.08 -8.62
C LEU A 105 -12.83 11.89 -9.65
N LEU A 106 -14.13 12.08 -9.42
CA LEU A 106 -14.98 12.92 -10.28
C LEU A 106 -14.58 14.40 -10.22
N ALA A 107 -14.21 14.90 -9.05
CA ALA A 107 -13.74 16.28 -8.87
C ALA A 107 -12.40 16.54 -9.61
N PHE A 108 -11.56 15.52 -9.75
CA PHE A 108 -10.27 15.58 -10.44
C PHE A 108 -10.29 14.89 -11.81
N TYR A 109 -11.46 14.83 -12.47
CA TYR A 109 -11.61 14.16 -13.77
C TYR A 109 -10.50 14.57 -14.76
N PRO A 110 -9.91 13.63 -15.51
CA PRO A 110 -10.18 12.18 -15.55
C PRO A 110 -9.51 11.38 -14.41
N ALA A 111 -8.50 11.90 -13.77
CA ALA A 111 -7.83 11.47 -12.54
C ALA A 111 -6.63 12.40 -12.27
N PRO A 112 -6.15 12.51 -11.02
CA PRO A 112 -4.86 13.12 -10.74
C PRO A 112 -3.76 12.34 -11.48
N GLY A 113 -3.11 12.99 -12.43
CA GLY A 113 -2.01 12.40 -13.21
C GLY A 113 -0.66 12.72 -12.57
N MET A 114 0.29 11.80 -12.70
CA MET A 114 1.70 12.07 -12.43
C MET A 114 2.49 12.09 -13.75
N ASN A 115 3.61 12.81 -13.75
CA ASN A 115 4.47 12.97 -14.92
C ASN A 115 4.84 11.64 -15.57
N ASP A 116 5.13 10.61 -14.77
CA ASP A 116 5.46 9.26 -15.26
C ASP A 116 4.33 8.64 -16.08
N THR A 117 3.08 8.80 -15.65
CA THR A 117 1.90 8.26 -16.34
C THR A 117 1.68 8.96 -17.65
N VAL A 118 1.75 10.30 -17.66
CA VAL A 118 1.60 11.12 -18.86
C VAL A 118 2.71 10.78 -19.87
N PHE A 119 3.97 10.75 -19.40
CA PHE A 119 5.09 10.37 -20.24
C PHE A 119 4.91 9.00 -20.88
N MET A 120 4.47 8.01 -20.11
CA MET A 120 4.28 6.65 -20.60
C MET A 120 3.11 6.55 -21.60
N MET A 121 2.03 7.32 -21.39
CA MET A 121 0.90 7.40 -22.34
C MET A 121 1.36 7.97 -23.70
N ASP A 122 2.25 8.94 -23.68
CA ASP A 122 2.78 9.53 -24.90
C ASP A 122 3.88 8.66 -25.55
N ASN A 123 4.53 7.82 -24.76
CA ASN A 123 5.67 7.01 -25.18
C ASN A 123 5.53 5.53 -24.81
N PRO A 124 4.49 4.80 -25.24
CA PRO A 124 4.24 3.41 -24.85
C PRO A 124 5.36 2.44 -25.30
N LYS A 125 6.19 2.84 -26.26
CA LYS A 125 7.35 2.08 -26.74
C LYS A 125 8.46 1.87 -25.69
N TYR A 126 8.46 2.66 -24.61
CA TYR A 126 9.40 2.46 -23.49
C TYR A 126 8.90 1.43 -22.45
N ALA A 127 7.83 0.71 -22.77
CA ALA A 127 7.37 -0.43 -21.98
C ALA A 127 8.47 -1.48 -21.81
N GLY A 128 8.70 -1.91 -20.58
CA GLY A 128 9.73 -2.90 -20.25
C GLY A 128 11.16 -2.37 -20.17
N VAL A 129 11.44 -1.16 -20.63
CA VAL A 129 12.76 -0.51 -20.53
C VAL A 129 12.79 0.41 -19.29
N GLN A 130 11.94 1.42 -19.27
CA GLN A 130 11.86 2.40 -18.19
C GLN A 130 10.67 2.15 -17.25
N PHE A 131 9.61 1.57 -17.78
CA PHE A 131 8.37 1.29 -17.05
C PHE A 131 8.05 -0.20 -17.02
N PRO A 132 7.47 -0.72 -15.93
CA PRO A 132 7.05 -2.12 -15.82
C PRO A 132 6.00 -2.46 -16.89
N TRP A 133 6.07 -3.69 -17.40
CA TRP A 133 5.23 -4.16 -18.50
C TRP A 133 3.73 -4.02 -18.25
N LEU A 134 3.26 -4.45 -17.08
CA LEU A 134 1.82 -4.46 -16.79
C LEU A 134 1.27 -3.04 -16.68
N TYR A 135 2.01 -2.13 -16.06
CA TYR A 135 1.65 -0.73 -15.97
C TYR A 135 1.59 -0.07 -17.36
N SER A 136 2.58 -0.33 -18.19
CA SER A 136 2.64 0.20 -19.56
C SER A 136 1.53 -0.38 -20.45
N LEU A 137 1.18 -1.64 -20.26
CA LEU A 137 0.06 -2.27 -20.96
C LEU A 137 -1.26 -1.57 -20.59
N ILE A 138 -1.50 -1.37 -19.29
CA ILE A 138 -2.73 -0.79 -18.78
C ILE A 138 -2.85 0.67 -19.19
N TYR A 139 -1.89 1.51 -18.81
CA TYR A 139 -2.00 2.96 -18.99
C TYR A 139 -1.48 3.46 -20.34
N GLY A 140 -0.50 2.79 -20.96
CA GLY A 140 0.03 3.17 -22.26
C GLY A 140 -0.88 2.69 -23.40
N TYR A 141 -0.91 1.40 -23.61
CA TYR A 141 -1.71 0.82 -24.70
C TYR A 141 -3.22 0.90 -24.44
N GLY A 142 -3.67 0.82 -23.18
CA GLY A 142 -5.07 1.01 -22.82
C GLY A 142 -5.55 2.41 -23.13
N ALA A 143 -4.76 3.45 -22.83
CA ALA A 143 -5.10 4.83 -23.20
C ALA A 143 -5.16 5.02 -24.72
N GLU A 144 -4.24 4.40 -25.47
CA GLU A 144 -4.26 4.47 -26.94
C GLU A 144 -5.48 3.73 -27.55
N ALA A 145 -5.81 2.56 -27.00
CA ALA A 145 -7.01 1.83 -27.42
C ALA A 145 -8.29 2.65 -27.17
N ALA A 146 -8.39 3.32 -26.01
CA ALA A 146 -9.55 4.14 -25.72
C ALA A 146 -9.60 5.42 -26.57
N ARG A 147 -8.47 6.02 -26.90
CA ARG A 147 -8.42 7.13 -27.84
C ARG A 147 -9.00 6.73 -29.21
N LYS A 148 -8.73 5.51 -29.66
CA LYS A 148 -9.31 4.97 -30.90
C LYS A 148 -10.81 4.71 -30.81
N LEU A 149 -11.29 4.27 -29.63
CA LEU A 149 -12.70 3.92 -29.42
C LEU A 149 -13.59 5.13 -29.10
N PHE A 150 -13.11 6.05 -28.26
CA PHE A 150 -13.89 7.16 -27.70
C PHE A 150 -13.45 8.54 -28.19
N GLY A 151 -12.42 8.64 -29.00
CA GLY A 151 -11.88 9.90 -29.49
C GLY A 151 -10.97 10.64 -28.51
N THR A 152 -11.01 10.29 -27.20
CA THR A 152 -10.21 10.92 -26.14
C THR A 152 -9.52 9.90 -25.28
N ARG A 153 -8.38 10.26 -24.67
CA ARG A 153 -7.67 9.43 -23.70
C ARG A 153 -8.25 9.54 -22.28
N GLU A 154 -8.94 10.63 -22.00
CA GLU A 154 -9.46 10.94 -20.66
C GLU A 154 -10.46 9.88 -20.18
N VAL A 155 -11.35 9.43 -21.07
CA VAL A 155 -12.31 8.36 -20.75
C VAL A 155 -11.62 7.07 -20.33
N SER A 156 -10.50 6.72 -20.98
CA SER A 156 -9.71 5.55 -20.59
C SER A 156 -9.08 5.73 -19.22
N ILE A 157 -8.45 6.87 -18.98
CA ILE A 157 -7.82 7.18 -17.71
C ILE A 157 -8.86 7.08 -16.59
N PHE A 158 -10.03 7.67 -16.80
CA PHE A 158 -11.12 7.61 -15.83
C PHE A 158 -11.59 6.18 -15.54
N ILE A 159 -11.84 5.38 -16.58
CA ILE A 159 -12.27 3.98 -16.43
C ILE A 159 -11.21 3.17 -15.69
N LEU A 160 -9.93 3.30 -16.06
CA LEU A 160 -8.83 2.59 -15.42
C LEU A 160 -8.65 3.01 -13.96
N SER A 161 -8.81 4.31 -13.67
CA SER A 161 -8.77 4.81 -12.29
C SER A 161 -9.97 4.34 -11.47
N CYS A 162 -11.17 4.23 -12.05
CA CYS A 162 -12.33 3.60 -11.40
C CYS A 162 -12.07 2.11 -11.08
N LEU A 163 -11.49 1.36 -12.01
CA LEU A 163 -11.14 -0.04 -11.78
C LEU A 163 -10.06 -0.18 -10.70
N GLN A 164 -9.02 0.66 -10.74
CA GLN A 164 -8.00 0.73 -9.70
C GLN A 164 -8.62 1.03 -8.34
N LEU A 165 -9.47 2.04 -8.25
CA LEU A 165 -10.18 2.42 -7.03
C LEU A 165 -11.03 1.28 -6.49
N ALA A 166 -11.77 0.57 -7.33
CA ALA A 166 -12.58 -0.58 -6.94
C ALA A 166 -11.72 -1.70 -6.34
N VAL A 167 -10.59 -2.02 -6.97
CA VAL A 167 -9.64 -3.03 -6.47
C VAL A 167 -9.05 -2.62 -5.12
N ILE A 168 -8.57 -1.37 -5.00
CA ILE A 168 -7.97 -0.87 -3.77
C ILE A 168 -9.00 -0.85 -2.63
N SER A 169 -10.21 -0.34 -2.85
CA SER A 169 -11.30 -0.31 -1.87
C SER A 169 -11.66 -1.72 -1.38
N ALA A 170 -11.74 -2.69 -2.30
CA ALA A 170 -12.00 -4.08 -1.93
C ALA A 170 -10.86 -4.69 -1.10
N VAL A 171 -9.60 -4.46 -1.49
CA VAL A 171 -8.42 -4.98 -0.78
C VAL A 171 -8.32 -4.39 0.63
N LEU A 172 -8.41 -3.07 0.77
CA LEU A 172 -8.30 -2.39 2.06
C LEU A 172 -9.45 -2.79 3.00
N THR A 173 -10.69 -2.84 2.49
CA THR A 173 -11.84 -3.32 3.27
C THR A 173 -11.63 -4.77 3.70
N ARG A 174 -11.19 -5.65 2.80
CA ARG A 174 -10.99 -7.07 3.10
C ARG A 174 -9.88 -7.27 4.13
N PHE A 175 -8.80 -6.50 4.05
CA PHE A 175 -7.73 -6.50 5.04
C PHE A 175 -8.22 -6.03 6.42
N SER A 176 -9.02 -4.96 6.47
CA SER A 176 -9.65 -4.47 7.71
C SER A 176 -10.55 -5.54 8.36
N PHE A 177 -11.32 -6.28 7.57
CA PHE A 177 -12.11 -7.42 8.08
C PHE A 177 -11.23 -8.55 8.61
N TRP A 178 -10.10 -8.82 7.95
CA TRP A 178 -9.17 -9.84 8.43
C TRP A 178 -8.54 -9.43 9.78
N VAL A 179 -8.14 -8.17 9.93
CA VAL A 179 -7.64 -7.63 11.21
C VAL A 179 -8.71 -7.77 12.29
N LYS A 180 -9.96 -7.41 11.99
CA LYS A 180 -11.11 -7.59 12.88
C LYS A 180 -11.28 -9.03 13.33
N GLU A 181 -11.15 -10.01 12.43
CA GLU A 181 -11.41 -11.43 12.71
C GLU A 181 -10.23 -12.10 13.45
N HIS A 182 -8.98 -11.63 13.28
CA HIS A 182 -7.79 -12.35 13.74
C HIS A 182 -6.93 -11.59 14.76
N VAL A 183 -7.14 -10.28 14.89
CA VAL A 183 -6.35 -9.43 15.79
C VAL A 183 -7.26 -8.87 16.88
N ASP A 184 -8.12 -7.92 16.53
CA ASP A 184 -9.07 -7.28 17.43
C ASP A 184 -10.20 -6.62 16.63
N GLU A 185 -11.43 -6.67 17.15
CA GLU A 185 -12.60 -6.16 16.45
C GLU A 185 -12.54 -4.64 16.26
N ASN A 186 -12.16 -3.90 17.30
CA ASN A 186 -12.05 -2.44 17.24
C ASN A 186 -10.91 -2.02 16.32
N ALA A 187 -9.77 -2.72 16.35
CA ALA A 187 -8.64 -2.46 15.46
C ALA A 187 -9.03 -2.58 13.99
N GLY A 188 -9.87 -3.57 13.65
CA GLY A 188 -10.39 -3.72 12.28
C GLY A 188 -11.26 -2.55 11.83
N TYR A 189 -12.16 -2.05 12.70
CA TYR A 189 -13.01 -0.90 12.38
C TYR A 189 -12.21 0.40 12.30
N ILE A 190 -11.26 0.61 13.21
CA ILE A 190 -10.39 1.79 13.19
C ILE A 190 -9.56 1.81 11.92
N LEU A 191 -9.02 0.65 11.52
CA LEU A 191 -8.24 0.53 10.30
C LEU A 191 -9.09 0.83 9.06
N TYR A 192 -10.35 0.37 9.03
CA TYR A 192 -11.29 0.70 7.96
C TYR A 192 -11.56 2.21 7.90
N LEU A 193 -11.85 2.84 9.05
CA LEU A 193 -12.08 4.29 9.12
C LEU A 193 -10.81 5.08 8.75
N TYR A 194 -9.65 4.60 9.15
CA TYR A 194 -8.38 5.19 8.73
C TYR A 194 -8.24 5.18 7.21
N PHE A 195 -8.44 4.05 6.55
CA PHE A 195 -8.36 3.98 5.09
C PHE A 195 -9.42 4.83 4.40
N LEU A 196 -10.63 4.90 4.95
CA LEU A 196 -11.73 5.69 4.41
C LEU A 196 -11.48 7.20 4.52
N LEU A 197 -10.96 7.66 5.67
CA LEU A 197 -10.89 9.10 5.99
C LEU A 197 -9.51 9.70 5.76
N PHE A 198 -8.46 8.89 5.66
CA PHE A 198 -7.10 9.39 5.51
C PHE A 198 -6.83 9.83 4.07
N PRO A 199 -6.58 11.13 3.82
CA PRO A 199 -6.55 11.68 2.46
C PRO A 199 -5.50 11.03 1.55
N MET A 200 -4.36 10.57 2.10
CA MET A 200 -3.35 9.90 1.29
C MET A 200 -3.83 8.56 0.73
N SER A 201 -4.62 7.80 1.49
CA SER A 201 -5.20 6.53 0.99
C SER A 201 -6.07 6.78 -0.21
N GLY A 202 -6.98 7.76 -0.14
CA GLY A 202 -7.86 8.18 -1.23
C GLY A 202 -7.05 8.71 -2.43
N ASN A 203 -6.08 9.60 -2.21
CA ASN A 203 -5.26 10.14 -3.28
C ASN A 203 -4.54 9.04 -4.09
N TYR A 204 -3.91 8.06 -3.41
CA TYR A 204 -3.25 6.95 -4.11
C TYR A 204 -4.25 6.00 -4.78
N ALA A 205 -5.47 5.91 -4.27
CA ALA A 205 -6.51 5.07 -4.86
C ALA A 205 -7.05 5.65 -6.17
N ILE A 206 -7.24 6.98 -6.25
CA ILE A 206 -7.79 7.67 -7.42
C ILE A 206 -6.73 8.11 -8.44
N ALA A 207 -5.48 8.31 -8.00
CA ALA A 207 -4.41 8.77 -8.90
C ALA A 207 -4.08 7.70 -9.95
N ALA A 208 -3.93 8.13 -11.20
CA ALA A 208 -3.51 7.28 -12.31
C ALA A 208 -2.00 6.94 -12.18
N VAL A 209 -1.64 6.17 -11.15
CA VAL A 209 -0.26 5.80 -10.84
C VAL A 209 -0.14 4.32 -10.48
N ARG A 210 1.00 3.74 -10.82
CA ARG A 210 1.30 2.31 -10.52
C ARG A 210 1.37 2.00 -9.03
N ASP A 211 1.71 2.99 -8.20
CA ASP A 211 2.03 2.81 -6.80
C ASP A 211 0.82 2.38 -5.96
N GLY A 212 -0.39 2.84 -6.29
CA GLY A 212 -1.62 2.41 -5.63
C GLY A 212 -1.89 0.92 -5.83
N LEU A 213 -1.88 0.44 -7.07
CA LEU A 213 -2.05 -0.98 -7.40
C LEU A 213 -0.92 -1.84 -6.83
N PHE A 214 0.32 -1.37 -6.91
CA PHE A 214 1.46 -2.07 -6.33
C PHE A 214 1.33 -2.23 -4.82
N SER A 215 0.93 -1.17 -4.11
CA SER A 215 0.73 -1.21 -2.66
C SER A 215 -0.39 -2.16 -2.26
N ALA A 216 -1.50 -2.17 -2.99
CA ALA A 216 -2.60 -3.11 -2.76
C ALA A 216 -2.16 -4.56 -3.03
N ALA A 217 -1.45 -4.81 -4.12
CA ALA A 217 -0.91 -6.13 -4.44
C ALA A 217 0.12 -6.61 -3.41
N LEU A 218 0.99 -5.72 -2.93
CA LEU A 218 1.96 -6.01 -1.88
C LEU A 218 1.25 -6.36 -0.57
N LEU A 219 0.21 -5.62 -0.19
CA LEU A 219 -0.60 -5.91 0.98
C LEU A 219 -1.25 -7.31 0.88
N VAL A 220 -1.84 -7.65 -0.27
CA VAL A 220 -2.41 -8.98 -0.51
C VAL A 220 -1.35 -10.06 -0.42
N TRP A 221 -0.19 -9.86 -1.02
CA TRP A 221 0.92 -10.82 -0.99
C TRP A 221 1.42 -11.05 0.44
N MET A 222 1.69 -9.98 1.19
CA MET A 222 2.10 -10.07 2.60
C MET A 222 1.04 -10.74 3.47
N TRP A 223 -0.22 -10.41 3.25
CA TRP A 223 -1.33 -11.01 3.97
C TRP A 223 -1.44 -12.52 3.70
N LEU A 224 -1.37 -12.95 2.45
CA LEU A 224 -1.33 -14.37 2.08
C LEU A 224 -0.14 -15.09 2.73
N PHE A 225 1.02 -14.46 2.73
CA PHE A 225 2.23 -14.99 3.34
C PHE A 225 2.08 -15.19 4.86
N ILE A 226 1.55 -14.19 5.56
CA ILE A 226 1.39 -14.23 7.03
C ILE A 226 0.33 -15.25 7.45
N THR A 227 -0.82 -15.26 6.77
CA THR A 227 -1.94 -16.14 7.14
C THR A 227 -1.65 -17.60 6.92
N LYS A 228 -0.79 -17.92 5.96
CA LYS A 228 -0.50 -19.30 5.55
C LYS A 228 0.77 -19.89 6.14
N ARG A 229 1.54 -19.12 6.89
CA ARG A 229 2.82 -19.54 7.49
C ARG A 229 2.73 -20.78 8.39
N LYS A 230 1.59 -21.01 9.04
CA LYS A 230 1.40 -22.09 10.02
C LYS A 230 0.76 -23.36 9.46
N GLU A 231 0.30 -23.34 8.23
CA GLU A 231 -0.38 -24.49 7.63
C GLU A 231 0.59 -25.23 6.70
N LYS A 232 0.40 -26.57 6.56
CA LYS A 232 1.11 -27.33 5.50
C LYS A 232 0.75 -26.72 4.14
N TRP A 233 1.77 -26.41 3.36
CA TRP A 233 1.60 -25.71 2.11
C TRP A 233 1.17 -26.70 1.01
N GLU A 234 -0.05 -26.55 0.55
CA GLU A 234 -0.54 -27.25 -0.63
C GLU A 234 0.03 -26.61 -1.91
N ARG A 235 0.17 -27.41 -2.95
CA ARG A 235 0.73 -26.98 -4.25
C ARG A 235 0.04 -25.73 -4.82
N GLY A 236 -1.28 -25.62 -4.67
CA GLY A 236 -2.04 -24.43 -5.11
C GLY A 236 -1.65 -23.14 -4.42
N ARG A 237 -1.18 -23.20 -3.19
CA ARG A 237 -0.74 -22.01 -2.41
C ARG A 237 0.61 -21.48 -2.89
N TYR A 238 1.54 -22.37 -3.22
CA TYR A 238 2.80 -21.97 -3.84
C TYR A 238 2.56 -21.25 -5.16
N ILE A 239 1.67 -21.79 -5.99
CA ILE A 239 1.30 -21.17 -7.27
C ILE A 239 0.71 -19.78 -7.04
N LEU A 240 -0.22 -19.63 -6.09
CA LEU A 240 -0.86 -18.34 -5.80
C LEU A 240 0.14 -17.28 -5.31
N LEU A 241 1.03 -17.64 -4.38
CA LEU A 241 2.03 -16.70 -3.85
C LEU A 241 3.09 -16.35 -4.89
N THR A 242 3.50 -17.31 -5.70
CA THR A 242 4.43 -17.08 -6.82
C THR A 242 3.79 -16.18 -7.86
N ALA A 243 2.53 -16.44 -8.23
CA ALA A 243 1.79 -15.60 -9.17
C ALA A 243 1.62 -14.17 -8.63
N ALA A 244 1.32 -14.01 -7.34
CA ALA A 244 1.23 -12.70 -6.70
C ALA A 244 2.60 -11.97 -6.69
N ALA A 245 3.70 -12.66 -6.40
CA ALA A 245 5.05 -12.09 -6.45
C ALA A 245 5.44 -11.67 -7.88
N LEU A 246 5.12 -12.49 -8.88
CA LEU A 246 5.31 -12.11 -10.30
C LEU A 246 4.46 -10.89 -10.67
N GLY A 247 3.21 -10.84 -10.22
CA GLY A 247 2.34 -9.67 -10.41
C GLY A 247 2.96 -8.39 -9.84
N LEU A 248 3.57 -8.46 -8.65
CA LEU A 248 4.30 -7.34 -8.06
C LEU A 248 5.49 -6.87 -8.93
N MET A 249 6.26 -7.81 -9.48
CA MET A 249 7.37 -7.48 -10.39
C MET A 249 6.88 -6.82 -11.68
N LEU A 250 5.74 -7.25 -12.19
CA LEU A 250 5.14 -6.68 -13.41
C LEU A 250 4.54 -5.29 -13.19
N LEU A 251 4.15 -4.96 -11.95
CA LEU A 251 3.66 -3.63 -11.58
C LEU A 251 4.80 -2.65 -11.26
N ARG A 252 5.89 -3.14 -10.67
CA ARG A 252 7.04 -2.30 -10.30
C ARG A 252 8.32 -3.14 -10.19
N SER A 253 9.44 -2.62 -10.67
CA SER A 253 10.75 -3.30 -10.61
C SER A 253 11.16 -3.68 -9.17
N ASN A 254 10.81 -2.85 -8.18
CA ASN A 254 11.05 -3.13 -6.77
C ASN A 254 10.28 -4.36 -6.25
N GLY A 255 9.27 -4.84 -6.97
CA GLY A 255 8.57 -6.11 -6.69
C GLY A 255 9.47 -7.34 -6.81
N ALA A 256 10.64 -7.22 -7.43
CA ALA A 256 11.65 -8.27 -7.47
C ALA A 256 12.09 -8.71 -6.06
N ALA A 257 12.11 -7.78 -5.08
CA ALA A 257 12.41 -8.11 -3.70
C ALA A 257 11.40 -9.12 -3.10
N ALA A 258 10.11 -8.99 -3.43
CA ALA A 258 9.08 -9.94 -3.01
C ALA A 258 9.32 -11.34 -3.60
N ALA A 259 9.75 -11.42 -4.87
CA ALA A 259 10.08 -12.69 -5.51
C ALA A 259 11.32 -13.34 -4.88
N VAL A 260 12.36 -12.56 -4.55
CA VAL A 260 13.57 -13.06 -3.86
C VAL A 260 13.21 -13.56 -2.46
N LEU A 261 12.43 -12.82 -1.68
CA LEU A 261 11.97 -13.24 -0.37
C LEU A 261 11.14 -14.53 -0.45
N MET A 262 10.31 -14.65 -1.48
CA MET A 262 9.54 -15.87 -1.72
C MET A 262 10.44 -17.06 -2.06
N ALA A 263 11.42 -16.88 -2.94
CA ALA A 263 12.37 -17.94 -3.28
C ALA A 263 13.18 -18.39 -2.05
N ALA A 264 13.68 -17.44 -1.25
CA ALA A 264 14.38 -17.73 -0.01
C ALA A 264 13.50 -18.51 1.00
N PHE A 265 12.22 -18.11 1.12
CA PHE A 265 11.26 -18.80 1.98
C PHE A 265 10.99 -20.23 1.50
N LEU A 266 10.82 -20.45 0.19
CA LEU A 266 10.61 -21.76 -0.39
C LEU A 266 11.82 -22.67 -0.18
N MET A 267 13.05 -22.14 -0.30
CA MET A 267 14.28 -22.90 -0.02
C MET A 267 14.44 -23.27 1.46
N TYR A 268 13.93 -22.44 2.36
CA TYR A 268 14.01 -22.70 3.81
C TYR A 268 12.94 -23.70 4.28
N HIS A 269 11.80 -23.79 3.59
CA HIS A 269 10.66 -24.63 4.00
C HIS A 269 10.63 -26.02 3.32
N ASN A 270 11.42 -26.26 2.28
CA ASN A 270 11.64 -27.58 1.66
C ASN A 270 12.87 -28.24 2.25
#